data_fb6415bb94c7f554a055db7e409bbc59
#
_entry.id   fb6415bb94c7f554a055db7e409bbc59
#
_cell.length_a   1.000
_cell.length_b   1.000
_cell.length_c   1.000
_cell.angle_alpha   90.00
_cell.angle_beta   90.00
_cell.angle_gamma   90.00
#
_symmetry.space_group_name_H-M   'P 1'
#
loop_
_entity.id
_entity.type
_entity.pdbx_description
1 polymer ?
#
loop_
_entity_poly.entity_id
_entity_poly.type
_entity_poly.pdbx_seq_one_letter_code
_entity_poly.pdbx_strand_id
1 'polypeptide(L)'
;KEVLSGLAEMLKHALIASEKEWVRLLQILNEEDSKELFINSLSDTGALQASIKIKENIVTQDPREEGRRKILNFGHTVGHAIEATSLEESRDGKLVNSPSLPHGYCVVWGMVAEVYLSVVHTGCPRSVLQQLVQVMLQYYGRPTCNCKQREKLIERMYQDKKNCANKTPNFTLLRNIGEPIINQHITEKDIDEAVEYL
;
A
#
# COMPACT_ATOMS: atom_id res chain seq x y z
N LYS A 1 -0.73 16.51 -3.65
CA LYS A 1 -0.28 15.47 -2.71
C LYS A 1 -1.46 14.82 -2.00
N GLU A 2 -2.43 15.58 -1.48
CA GLU A 2 -3.62 15.05 -0.77
C GLU A 2 -4.47 14.16 -1.67
N VAL A 3 -4.73 14.57 -2.91
CA VAL A 3 -5.49 13.77 -3.89
C VAL A 3 -4.80 12.43 -4.16
N LEU A 4 -3.48 12.42 -4.32
CA LEU A 4 -2.72 11.19 -4.51
C LEU A 4 -2.73 10.30 -3.25
N SER A 5 -2.78 10.90 -2.06
CA SER A 5 -2.97 10.11 -0.84
C SER A 5 -4.36 9.46 -0.79
N GLY A 6 -5.39 10.15 -1.22
CA GLY A 6 -6.73 9.57 -1.38
C GLY A 6 -6.77 8.46 -2.44
N LEU A 7 -6.13 8.67 -3.59
CA LEU A 7 -6.02 7.67 -4.64
C LEU A 7 -5.33 6.38 -4.16
N ALA A 8 -4.28 6.49 -3.35
CA ALA A 8 -3.60 5.33 -2.77
C ALA A 8 -4.56 4.42 -2.00
N GLU A 9 -5.46 5.00 -1.21
CA GLU A 9 -6.49 4.26 -0.50
C GLU A 9 -7.52 3.64 -1.46
N MET A 10 -7.90 4.34 -2.52
CA MET A 10 -8.81 3.80 -3.54
C MET A 10 -8.19 2.59 -4.27
N LEU A 11 -6.91 2.68 -4.65
CA LEU A 11 -6.15 1.57 -5.23
C LEU A 11 -6.11 0.37 -4.27
N LYS A 12 -5.84 0.61 -2.98
CA LYS A 12 -5.86 -0.43 -1.96
C LYS A 12 -7.24 -1.10 -1.87
N HIS A 13 -8.31 -0.33 -1.78
CA HIS A 13 -9.66 -0.87 -1.68
C HIS A 13 -10.03 -1.71 -2.90
N ALA A 14 -9.63 -1.28 -4.10
CA ALA A 14 -9.86 -2.04 -5.32
C ALA A 14 -9.09 -3.38 -5.30
N LEU A 15 -7.79 -3.36 -4.98
CA LEU A 15 -6.96 -4.56 -4.93
C LEU A 15 -7.46 -5.60 -3.93
N ILE A 16 -7.95 -5.19 -2.76
CA ILE A 16 -8.43 -6.15 -1.74
C ILE A 16 -9.88 -6.61 -1.93
N ALA A 17 -10.68 -5.97 -2.80
CA ALA A 17 -12.11 -6.22 -2.83
C ALA A 17 -12.71 -6.43 -4.21
N SER A 18 -12.15 -5.88 -5.31
CA SER A 18 -12.88 -5.85 -6.59
C SER A 18 -11.99 -5.62 -7.80
N GLU A 19 -11.83 -6.65 -8.62
CA GLU A 19 -11.17 -6.55 -9.93
C GLU A 19 -11.84 -5.50 -10.82
N LYS A 20 -13.18 -5.41 -10.79
CA LYS A 20 -13.93 -4.40 -11.55
C LYS A 20 -13.49 -2.98 -11.19
N GLU A 21 -13.35 -2.68 -9.90
CA GLU A 21 -12.93 -1.35 -9.47
C GLU A 21 -11.44 -1.11 -9.76
N TRP A 22 -10.61 -2.14 -9.72
CA TRP A 22 -9.22 -2.06 -10.15
C TRP A 22 -9.10 -1.66 -11.62
N VAL A 23 -9.81 -2.38 -12.50
CA VAL A 23 -9.81 -2.07 -13.95
C VAL A 23 -10.36 -0.67 -14.21
N ARG A 24 -11.44 -0.26 -13.51
CA ARG A 24 -11.99 1.11 -13.62
C ARG A 24 -10.95 2.16 -13.26
N LEU A 25 -10.23 2.00 -12.14
CA LEU A 25 -9.20 2.96 -11.73
C LEU A 25 -8.06 3.04 -12.73
N LEU A 26 -7.60 1.89 -13.26
CA LEU A 26 -6.57 1.87 -14.30
C LEU A 26 -7.03 2.59 -15.59
N GLN A 27 -8.29 2.44 -15.99
CA GLN A 27 -8.85 3.16 -17.15
C GLN A 27 -8.82 4.68 -16.92
N ILE A 28 -9.32 5.15 -15.78
CA ILE A 28 -9.30 6.57 -15.42
C ILE A 28 -7.87 7.11 -15.44
N LEU A 29 -6.90 6.36 -14.88
CA LEU A 29 -5.51 6.75 -14.81
C LEU A 29 -4.83 6.83 -16.19
N ASN A 30 -5.28 6.03 -17.16
CA ASN A 30 -4.71 6.00 -18.51
C ASN A 30 -5.37 6.99 -19.47
N GLU A 31 -6.59 7.43 -19.21
CA GLU A 31 -7.38 8.27 -20.12
C GLU A 31 -7.23 9.77 -19.83
N GLU A 32 -6.76 10.15 -18.63
CA GLU A 32 -6.77 11.55 -18.19
C GLU A 32 -5.39 12.20 -18.25
N ASP A 33 -5.27 13.18 -19.15
CA ASP A 33 -4.01 13.94 -19.37
C ASP A 33 -3.77 15.07 -18.34
N SER A 34 -4.79 15.45 -17.54
CA SER A 34 -4.69 16.52 -16.55
C SER A 34 -5.16 16.13 -15.18
N LYS A 35 -4.55 16.74 -14.14
CA LYS A 35 -4.96 16.52 -12.74
C LYS A 35 -6.42 16.88 -12.46
N GLU A 36 -6.92 17.92 -13.09
CA GLU A 36 -8.28 18.41 -12.88
C GLU A 36 -9.31 17.45 -13.48
N LEU A 37 -9.09 16.98 -14.71
CA LEU A 37 -9.90 15.96 -15.35
C LEU A 37 -9.88 14.67 -14.54
N PHE A 38 -8.71 14.24 -14.07
CA PHE A 38 -8.56 13.07 -13.24
C PHE A 38 -9.40 13.14 -11.94
N ILE A 39 -9.37 14.28 -11.21
CA ILE A 39 -10.16 14.44 -9.97
C ILE A 39 -11.66 14.38 -10.28
N ASN A 40 -12.10 15.03 -11.36
CA ASN A 40 -13.49 15.01 -11.78
C ASN A 40 -13.92 13.58 -12.16
N SER A 41 -13.11 12.87 -12.95
CA SER A 41 -13.39 11.49 -13.35
C SER A 41 -13.49 10.53 -12.17
N LEU A 42 -12.71 10.68 -11.10
CA LEU A 42 -12.86 9.89 -9.89
C LEU A 42 -14.23 10.06 -9.23
N SER A 43 -14.80 11.26 -9.29
CA SER A 43 -16.13 11.55 -8.75
C SER A 43 -17.24 11.15 -9.73
N ASP A 44 -17.12 11.55 -10.97
CA ASP A 44 -18.18 11.39 -11.99
C ASP A 44 -18.40 9.93 -12.39
N THR A 45 -17.34 9.12 -12.41
CA THR A 45 -17.41 7.68 -12.67
C THR A 45 -17.95 6.86 -11.50
N GLY A 46 -18.13 7.45 -10.33
CA GLY A 46 -18.52 6.76 -9.11
C GLY A 46 -17.40 5.92 -8.46
N ALA A 47 -16.14 6.07 -8.89
CA ALA A 47 -15.00 5.34 -8.33
C ALA A 47 -14.75 5.68 -6.86
N LEU A 48 -14.88 6.96 -6.49
CA LEU A 48 -14.78 7.40 -5.10
C LEU A 48 -15.86 6.78 -4.22
N GLN A 49 -17.12 6.81 -4.66
CA GLN A 49 -18.25 6.22 -3.94
C GLN A 49 -18.10 4.70 -3.79
N ALA A 50 -17.60 4.02 -4.82
CA ALA A 50 -17.32 2.58 -4.74
C ALA A 50 -16.23 2.29 -3.68
N SER A 51 -15.15 3.06 -3.65
CA SER A 51 -14.09 2.93 -2.65
C SER A 51 -14.60 3.15 -1.22
N ILE A 52 -15.44 4.17 -1.00
CA ILE A 52 -16.07 4.44 0.30
C ILE A 52 -16.96 3.25 0.72
N LYS A 53 -17.80 2.73 -0.17
CA LYS A 53 -18.66 1.56 0.10
C LYS A 53 -17.88 0.30 0.43
N ILE A 54 -16.76 0.06 -0.25
CA ILE A 54 -15.87 -1.07 0.06
C ILE A 54 -15.38 -0.96 1.50
N LYS A 55 -14.84 0.19 1.88
CA LYS A 55 -14.35 0.42 3.24
C LYS A 55 -15.47 0.30 4.28
N GLU A 56 -16.60 0.95 4.06
CA GLU A 56 -17.76 0.91 4.95
C GLU A 56 -18.23 -0.53 5.18
N ASN A 57 -18.38 -1.31 4.12
CA ASN A 57 -18.80 -2.72 4.22
C ASN A 57 -17.82 -3.55 5.05
N ILE A 58 -16.51 -3.38 4.84
CA ILE A 58 -15.49 -4.11 5.59
C ILE A 58 -15.51 -3.71 7.07
N VAL A 59 -15.59 -2.42 7.38
CA VAL A 59 -15.61 -1.90 8.77
C VAL A 59 -16.90 -2.31 9.49
N THR A 60 -18.04 -2.27 8.82
CA THR A 60 -19.33 -2.66 9.41
C THR A 60 -19.38 -4.16 9.75
N GLN A 61 -18.76 -5.01 8.93
CA GLN A 61 -18.70 -6.45 9.19
C GLN A 61 -17.74 -6.84 10.32
N ASP A 62 -16.75 -6.01 10.61
CA ASP A 62 -15.77 -6.27 11.68
C ASP A 62 -15.34 -4.96 12.35
N PRO A 63 -16.21 -4.38 13.22
CA PRO A 63 -15.93 -3.10 13.88
C PRO A 63 -14.70 -3.12 14.80
N ARG A 64 -14.34 -4.31 15.33
CA ARG A 64 -13.24 -4.48 16.29
C ARG A 64 -11.91 -4.88 15.68
N GLU A 65 -11.85 -5.09 14.35
CA GLU A 65 -10.63 -5.52 13.65
C GLU A 65 -10.06 -6.87 14.17
N GLU A 66 -10.92 -7.77 14.52
CA GLU A 66 -10.52 -9.11 15.01
C GLU A 66 -10.21 -10.08 13.85
N GLY A 67 -10.79 -9.87 12.67
CA GLY A 67 -10.68 -10.74 11.50
C GLY A 67 -10.63 -10.00 10.18
N ARG A 68 -11.77 -9.96 9.45
CA ARG A 68 -11.86 -9.46 8.08
C ARG A 68 -11.35 -8.04 7.89
N ARG A 69 -11.55 -7.14 8.84
CA ARG A 69 -11.10 -5.75 8.72
C ARG A 69 -9.59 -5.63 8.60
N LYS A 70 -8.82 -6.63 9.03
CA LYS A 70 -7.36 -6.66 8.86
C LYS A 70 -6.92 -6.58 7.40
N ILE A 71 -7.80 -6.92 6.44
CA ILE A 71 -7.49 -6.74 5.00
C ILE A 71 -7.22 -5.28 4.63
N LEU A 72 -7.74 -4.30 5.39
CA LEU A 72 -7.45 -2.89 5.20
C LEU A 72 -6.01 -2.51 5.55
N ASN A 73 -5.27 -3.40 6.23
CA ASN A 73 -3.85 -3.22 6.53
C ASN A 73 -2.93 -3.58 5.34
N PHE A 74 -3.48 -4.04 4.21
CA PHE A 74 -2.72 -4.26 2.98
C PHE A 74 -1.95 -3.00 2.57
N GLY A 75 -0.66 -3.13 2.30
CA GLY A 75 0.26 -2.04 2.03
C GLY A 75 0.72 -1.25 3.27
N HIS A 76 0.15 -1.50 4.44
CA HIS A 76 0.43 -0.71 5.63
C HIS A 76 1.59 -1.23 6.47
N THR A 77 1.92 -2.52 6.42
CA THR A 77 3.04 -3.07 7.18
C THR A 77 4.35 -2.42 6.74
N VAL A 78 4.64 -2.43 5.46
CA VAL A 78 5.81 -1.74 4.89
C VAL A 78 5.59 -0.22 4.85
N GLY A 79 4.39 0.24 4.47
CA GLY A 79 4.07 1.67 4.35
C GLY A 79 4.28 2.45 5.64
N HIS A 80 3.82 1.96 6.79
CA HIS A 80 4.03 2.60 8.10
C HIS A 80 5.51 2.63 8.51
N ALA A 81 6.28 1.59 8.18
CA ALA A 81 7.73 1.59 8.44
C ALA A 81 8.43 2.69 7.65
N ILE A 82 8.07 2.87 6.37
CA ILE A 82 8.58 3.96 5.50
C ILE A 82 8.17 5.32 6.06
N GLU A 83 6.90 5.51 6.39
CA GLU A 83 6.36 6.76 6.94
C GLU A 83 7.07 7.15 8.24
N ALA A 84 7.18 6.21 9.18
CA ALA A 84 7.84 6.44 10.47
C ALA A 84 9.33 6.78 10.31
N THR A 85 10.04 6.14 9.37
CA THR A 85 11.44 6.45 9.07
C THR A 85 11.59 7.85 8.50
N SER A 86 10.73 8.23 7.55
CA SER A 86 10.72 9.58 6.97
C SER A 86 10.44 10.67 8.00
N LEU A 87 9.49 10.43 8.91
CA LEU A 87 9.15 11.37 9.99
C LEU A 87 10.34 11.59 10.94
N GLU A 88 11.06 10.53 11.29
CA GLU A 88 12.24 10.64 12.16
C GLU A 88 13.38 11.38 11.48
N GLU A 89 13.68 11.07 10.22
CA GLU A 89 14.72 11.76 9.45
C GLU A 89 14.41 13.26 9.29
N SER A 90 13.14 13.61 9.15
CA SER A 90 12.69 15.01 9.10
C SER A 90 12.89 15.72 10.44
N ARG A 91 12.68 15.05 11.58
CA ARG A 91 12.88 15.60 12.93
C ARG A 91 14.34 15.76 13.28
N ASP A 92 15.18 14.82 12.88
CA ASP A 92 16.63 14.83 13.15
C ASP A 92 17.40 15.87 12.33
N GLY A 93 16.71 16.65 11.48
CA GLY A 93 17.33 17.66 10.62
C GLY A 93 18.21 17.08 9.51
N LYS A 94 18.19 15.76 9.31
CA LYS A 94 18.95 15.09 8.24
C LYS A 94 18.41 15.42 6.85
N LEU A 95 17.13 15.79 6.79
CA LEU A 95 16.48 16.33 5.60
C LEU A 95 16.19 17.82 5.84
N VAL A 96 17.22 18.66 5.73
CA VAL A 96 17.04 20.12 5.82
C VAL A 96 16.09 20.57 4.73
N ASN A 97 14.89 21.05 5.14
CA ASN A 97 13.80 21.53 4.26
C ASN A 97 13.02 20.47 3.46
N SER A 98 13.09 19.18 3.78
CA SER A 98 12.18 18.20 3.17
C SER A 98 11.02 17.88 4.11
N PRO A 99 9.77 18.11 3.68
CA PRO A 99 8.60 17.67 4.44
C PRO A 99 8.59 16.15 4.51
N SER A 100 8.03 15.60 5.59
CA SER A 100 7.77 14.16 5.70
C SER A 100 7.01 13.63 4.48
N LEU A 101 7.27 12.39 4.13
CA LEU A 101 6.56 11.74 3.02
C LEU A 101 5.05 11.67 3.30
N PRO A 102 4.20 11.98 2.33
CA PRO A 102 2.76 11.86 2.50
C PRO A 102 2.37 10.39 2.70
N HIS A 103 1.44 10.11 3.62
CA HIS A 103 0.98 8.78 3.96
C HIS A 103 0.66 7.90 2.73
N GLY A 104 -0.13 8.41 1.77
CA GLY A 104 -0.52 7.65 0.59
C GLY A 104 0.65 7.21 -0.30
N TYR A 105 1.76 7.97 -0.34
CA TYR A 105 2.97 7.54 -1.03
C TYR A 105 3.58 6.32 -0.37
N CYS A 106 3.69 6.36 0.96
CA CYS A 106 4.20 5.24 1.75
C CYS A 106 3.32 3.99 1.59
N VAL A 107 1.99 4.17 1.54
CA VAL A 107 1.03 3.07 1.32
C VAL A 107 1.18 2.45 -0.07
N VAL A 108 1.36 3.25 -1.14
CA VAL A 108 1.57 2.71 -2.49
C VAL A 108 2.86 1.90 -2.57
N TRP A 109 3.96 2.41 -2.04
CA TRP A 109 5.22 1.66 -1.97
C TRP A 109 5.07 0.39 -1.14
N GLY A 110 4.37 0.46 0.00
CA GLY A 110 4.04 -0.70 0.79
C GLY A 110 3.22 -1.74 0.03
N MET A 111 2.21 -1.29 -0.73
CA MET A 111 1.44 -2.19 -1.59
C MET A 111 2.30 -2.88 -2.65
N VAL A 112 3.25 -2.18 -3.28
CA VAL A 112 4.16 -2.80 -4.26
C VAL A 112 5.01 -3.89 -3.60
N ALA A 113 5.60 -3.63 -2.42
CA ALA A 113 6.35 -4.65 -1.68
C ALA A 113 5.46 -5.84 -1.29
N GLU A 114 4.24 -5.59 -0.79
CA GLU A 114 3.31 -6.65 -0.37
C GLU A 114 2.72 -7.43 -1.57
N VAL A 115 2.55 -6.81 -2.75
CA VAL A 115 2.21 -7.55 -3.99
C VAL A 115 3.40 -8.36 -4.48
N TYR A 116 4.64 -7.86 -4.37
CA TYR A 116 5.83 -8.66 -4.66
C TYR A 116 5.86 -9.92 -3.80
N LEU A 117 5.66 -9.80 -2.48
CA LEU A 117 5.54 -10.92 -1.57
C LEU A 117 4.37 -11.84 -1.94
N SER A 118 3.26 -11.28 -2.39
CA SER A 118 2.09 -12.04 -2.85
C SER A 118 2.41 -12.89 -4.09
N VAL A 119 3.19 -12.35 -5.04
CA VAL A 119 3.65 -13.13 -6.20
C VAL A 119 4.52 -14.32 -5.78
N VAL A 120 5.43 -14.10 -4.81
CA VAL A 120 6.37 -15.12 -4.34
C VAL A 120 5.69 -16.20 -3.49
N HIS A 121 4.83 -15.81 -2.55
CA HIS A 121 4.31 -16.70 -1.50
C HIS A 121 2.90 -17.23 -1.75
N THR A 122 2.07 -16.51 -2.49
CA THR A 122 0.65 -16.87 -2.65
C THR A 122 0.23 -17.16 -4.08
N GLY A 123 1.15 -16.99 -5.04
CA GLY A 123 0.87 -17.21 -6.46
C GLY A 123 0.06 -16.10 -7.12
N CYS A 124 0.03 -14.91 -6.54
CA CYS A 124 -0.59 -13.74 -7.15
C CYS A 124 -0.05 -13.51 -8.58
N PRO A 125 -0.88 -13.22 -9.58
CA PRO A 125 -0.41 -12.99 -10.94
C PRO A 125 0.60 -11.83 -11.02
N ARG A 126 1.71 -12.04 -11.72
CA ARG A 126 2.74 -11.00 -11.94
C ARG A 126 2.18 -9.75 -12.64
N SER A 127 1.12 -9.90 -13.43
CA SER A 127 0.43 -8.78 -14.08
C SER A 127 -0.10 -7.75 -13.07
N VAL A 128 -0.56 -8.19 -11.89
CA VAL A 128 -1.01 -7.29 -10.82
C VAL A 128 0.15 -6.43 -10.32
N LEU A 129 1.32 -7.05 -10.09
CA LEU A 129 2.53 -6.33 -9.69
C LEU A 129 2.95 -5.32 -10.76
N GLN A 130 2.98 -5.73 -12.04
CA GLN A 130 3.37 -4.87 -13.15
C GLN A 130 2.46 -3.65 -13.28
N GLN A 131 1.14 -3.84 -13.21
CA GLN A 131 0.17 -2.75 -13.25
C GLN A 131 0.36 -1.77 -12.08
N LEU A 132 0.52 -2.28 -10.85
CA LEU A 132 0.72 -1.43 -9.68
C LEU A 132 2.04 -0.66 -9.74
N VAL A 133 3.13 -1.30 -10.19
CA VAL A 133 4.43 -0.65 -10.41
C VAL A 133 4.31 0.46 -11.45
N GLN A 134 3.55 0.26 -12.51
CA GLN A 134 3.31 1.28 -13.53
C GLN A 134 2.62 2.52 -12.96
N VAL A 135 1.57 2.31 -12.15
CA VAL A 135 0.88 3.39 -11.43
C VAL A 135 1.84 4.09 -10.45
N MET A 136 2.62 3.31 -9.69
CA MET A 136 3.62 3.86 -8.77
C MET A 136 4.60 4.79 -9.50
N LEU A 137 5.21 4.32 -10.58
CA LEU A 137 6.22 5.09 -11.32
C LEU A 137 5.64 6.36 -11.93
N GLN A 138 4.41 6.31 -12.43
CA GLN A 138 3.76 7.43 -13.10
C GLN A 138 3.33 8.54 -12.12
N TYR A 139 2.81 8.19 -10.93
CA TYR A 139 2.15 9.14 -10.03
C TYR A 139 2.90 9.42 -8.73
N TYR A 140 3.65 8.45 -8.22
CA TYR A 140 4.29 8.51 -6.90
C TYR A 140 5.81 8.53 -6.95
N GLY A 141 6.40 8.02 -8.04
CA GLY A 141 7.83 7.82 -8.16
C GLY A 141 8.34 6.65 -7.30
N ARG A 142 9.63 6.38 -7.39
CA ARG A 142 10.30 5.38 -6.54
C ARG A 142 10.72 5.99 -5.22
N PRO A 143 10.65 5.24 -4.10
CA PRO A 143 11.30 5.67 -2.88
C PRO A 143 12.82 5.64 -3.04
N THR A 144 13.51 6.59 -2.43
CA THR A 144 14.96 6.51 -2.28
C THR A 144 15.26 5.83 -0.96
N CYS A 145 15.85 4.63 -1.02
CA CYS A 145 16.19 3.87 0.18
C CYS A 145 17.60 3.31 0.03
N ASN A 146 18.51 3.73 0.91
CA ASN A 146 19.86 3.14 0.99
C ASN A 146 19.86 1.91 1.91
N CYS A 147 20.95 1.13 1.90
CA CYS A 147 21.06 -0.10 2.70
C CYS A 147 20.76 0.12 4.20
N LYS A 148 21.26 1.21 4.80
CA LYS A 148 21.01 1.52 6.22
C LYS A 148 19.55 1.87 6.51
N GLN A 149 18.90 2.56 5.59
CA GLN A 149 17.47 2.84 5.70
C GLN A 149 16.64 1.56 5.57
N ARG A 150 17.04 0.63 4.70
CA ARG A 150 16.39 -0.67 4.52
C ARG A 150 16.45 -1.51 5.80
N GLU A 151 17.63 -1.66 6.42
CA GLU A 151 17.78 -2.33 7.72
C GLU A 151 16.86 -1.71 8.78
N LYS A 152 16.82 -0.38 8.87
CA LYS A 152 15.96 0.34 9.81
C LYS A 152 14.46 0.15 9.53
N LEU A 153 14.05 0.05 8.25
CA LEU A 153 12.67 -0.26 7.88
C LEU A 153 12.26 -1.65 8.39
N ILE A 154 13.13 -2.64 8.20
CA ILE A 154 12.89 -4.00 8.65
C ILE A 154 12.78 -4.06 10.17
N GLU A 155 13.72 -3.45 10.91
CA GLU A 155 13.63 -3.35 12.37
C GLU A 155 12.31 -2.75 12.85
N ARG A 156 11.82 -1.69 12.18
CA ARG A 156 10.55 -1.05 12.53
C ARG A 156 9.35 -1.96 12.29
N MET A 157 9.35 -2.74 11.21
CA MET A 157 8.29 -3.72 10.98
C MET A 157 8.22 -4.74 12.12
N TYR A 158 9.37 -5.16 12.69
CA TYR A 158 9.41 -6.05 13.85
C TYR A 158 8.98 -5.37 15.17
N GLN A 159 9.12 -4.05 15.28
CA GLN A 159 8.74 -3.27 16.47
C GLN A 159 7.28 -2.83 16.48
N ASP A 160 6.55 -2.97 15.36
CA ASP A 160 5.16 -2.53 15.27
C ASP A 160 4.29 -3.25 16.31
N LYS A 161 3.53 -2.47 17.10
CA LYS A 161 2.64 -2.96 18.16
C LYS A 161 1.52 -3.89 17.66
N LYS A 162 1.23 -3.88 16.37
CA LYS A 162 0.25 -4.76 15.72
C LYS A 162 0.77 -6.19 15.51
N ASN A 163 2.05 -6.43 15.78
CA ASN A 163 2.61 -7.76 15.68
C ASN A 163 2.02 -8.67 16.76
N CYS A 164 1.62 -9.88 16.36
CA CYS A 164 1.13 -10.92 17.27
C CYS A 164 2.17 -11.27 18.35
N ALA A 165 1.79 -12.08 19.31
CA ALA A 165 2.62 -12.50 20.46
C ALA A 165 4.07 -12.96 20.12
N ASN A 166 4.33 -13.32 18.86
CA ASN A 166 5.64 -13.78 18.38
C ASN A 166 6.57 -12.66 17.87
N LYS A 167 6.18 -11.38 17.99
CA LYS A 167 6.97 -10.22 17.51
C LYS A 167 7.37 -10.28 16.04
N THR A 168 6.68 -11.05 15.21
CA THR A 168 6.92 -11.12 13.76
C THR A 168 5.97 -10.20 13.01
N PRO A 169 6.41 -9.50 11.97
CA PRO A 169 5.53 -8.67 11.16
C PRO A 169 4.37 -9.49 10.59
N ASN A 170 3.18 -8.91 10.65
CA ASN A 170 1.97 -9.55 10.17
C ASN A 170 1.53 -8.88 8.88
N PHE A 171 1.53 -9.63 7.78
CA PHE A 171 1.18 -9.15 6.46
C PHE A 171 -0.22 -9.54 6.04
N THR A 172 -0.83 -8.68 5.24
CA THR A 172 -1.95 -9.02 4.38
C THR A 172 -1.40 -9.17 2.96
N LEU A 173 -1.57 -10.35 2.37
CA LEU A 173 -1.15 -10.63 1.00
C LEU A 173 -2.36 -10.90 0.10
N LEU A 174 -2.16 -10.99 -1.20
CA LEU A 174 -3.19 -11.29 -2.19
C LEU A 174 -2.92 -12.63 -2.86
N ARG A 175 -3.95 -13.46 -3.08
CA ARG A 175 -3.91 -14.55 -4.07
C ARG A 175 -4.20 -14.03 -5.46
N ASN A 176 -5.14 -13.10 -5.53
CA ASN A 176 -5.52 -12.36 -6.72
C ASN A 176 -6.18 -11.05 -6.29
N ILE A 177 -6.51 -10.17 -7.23
CA ILE A 177 -7.33 -8.99 -6.95
C ILE A 177 -8.67 -9.45 -6.36
N GLY A 178 -9.06 -8.86 -5.23
CA GLY A 178 -10.26 -9.24 -4.49
C GLY A 178 -10.13 -10.47 -3.59
N GLU A 179 -8.94 -11.10 -3.54
CA GLU A 179 -8.67 -12.31 -2.74
C GLU A 179 -7.57 -12.08 -1.69
N PRO A 180 -7.78 -11.21 -0.70
CA PRO A 180 -6.80 -10.94 0.34
C PRO A 180 -6.72 -12.07 1.36
N ILE A 181 -5.51 -12.33 1.86
CA ILE A 181 -5.20 -13.29 2.91
C ILE A 181 -4.52 -12.55 4.05
N ILE A 182 -5.12 -12.60 5.22
CA ILE A 182 -4.58 -11.99 6.44
C ILE A 182 -3.63 -12.92 7.19
N ASN A 183 -2.89 -12.35 8.14
CA ASN A 183 -2.04 -13.09 9.08
C ASN A 183 -0.94 -13.91 8.39
N GLN A 184 -0.30 -13.35 7.37
CA GLN A 184 0.82 -13.96 6.69
C GLN A 184 2.14 -13.59 7.38
N HIS A 185 2.93 -14.60 7.73
CA HIS A 185 4.25 -14.43 8.35
C HIS A 185 5.32 -14.67 7.28
N ILE A 186 6.13 -13.67 7.05
CA ILE A 186 7.15 -13.65 5.99
C ILE A 186 8.54 -13.64 6.63
N THR A 187 9.49 -14.32 6.02
CA THR A 187 10.87 -14.33 6.50
C THR A 187 11.53 -12.96 6.33
N GLU A 188 12.46 -12.63 7.21
CA GLU A 188 13.21 -11.36 7.11
C GLU A 188 13.91 -11.21 5.76
N LYS A 189 14.46 -12.32 5.23
CA LYS A 189 15.08 -12.34 3.90
C LYS A 189 14.10 -11.92 2.80
N ASP A 190 12.89 -12.49 2.79
CA ASP A 190 11.90 -12.16 1.76
C ASP A 190 11.37 -10.74 1.91
N ILE A 191 11.28 -10.23 3.14
CA ILE A 191 10.96 -8.82 3.41
C ILE A 191 12.06 -7.90 2.85
N ASP A 192 13.34 -8.25 3.07
CA ASP A 192 14.47 -7.50 2.55
C ASP A 192 14.46 -7.44 1.02
N GLU A 193 14.23 -8.59 0.36
CA GLU A 193 14.08 -8.65 -1.10
C GLU A 193 12.90 -7.79 -1.61
N ALA A 194 11.78 -7.80 -0.91
CA ALA A 194 10.61 -6.99 -1.29
C ALA A 194 10.85 -5.48 -1.13
N VAL A 195 11.59 -5.08 -0.10
CA VAL A 195 11.98 -3.66 0.10
C VAL A 195 13.07 -3.24 -0.91
N GLU A 196 13.98 -4.15 -1.28
CA GLU A 196 14.98 -3.90 -2.33
C GLU A 196 14.34 -3.72 -3.71
N TYR A 197 13.23 -4.39 -3.96
CA TYR A 197 12.49 -4.29 -5.23
C TYR A 197 11.91 -2.90 -5.47
N LEU A 198 11.60 -2.11 -4.42
CA LEU A 198 11.07 -0.76 -4.52
C LEU A 198 12.03 0.22 -5.22
#